data_f0491e25c6fdbf0591a24b082cfa31ad
#
_entry.id   f0491e25c6fdbf0591a24b082cfa31ad
#
_cell.length_a   1.000
_cell.length_b   1.000
_cell.length_c   1.000
_cell.angle_alpha   90.00
_cell.angle_beta   90.00
_cell.angle_gamma   90.00
#
_symmetry.space_group_name_H-M   'P 1'
#
loop_
_entity.id
_entity.type
_entity.pdbx_description
1 polymer ?
#
loop_
_entity_poly.entity_id
_entity_poly.type
_entity_poly.pdbx_seq_one_letter_code
_entity_poly.pdbx_strand_id
1 'polypeptide(L)'
;MLKLIEGTKCKVSVQGGRKVAGADTVEIDTTNILFIAGGAFVGLDKIMQNRIQGTAIGFNAQLCDTAATQEVTADDLVKYGMIPEFVGRFTTTVSIESLTKEQLIHVLTDVKYSYI
;
A
#
# COMPACT_ATOMS: atom_id res chain seq x y z
N MET A 1 5.21 8.45 11.99
CA MET A 1 4.08 7.77 11.35
C MET A 1 3.57 6.56 12.12
N LEU A 2 4.41 5.62 12.59
CA LEU A 2 3.96 4.43 13.31
C LEU A 2 3.00 4.73 14.48
N LYS A 3 3.33 5.70 15.32
CA LYS A 3 2.46 6.11 16.44
C LYS A 3 1.08 6.60 16.01
N LEU A 4 0.99 7.26 14.84
CA LEU A 4 -0.31 7.75 14.33
C LEU A 4 -1.22 6.62 13.89
N ILE A 5 -0.64 5.57 13.30
CA ILE A 5 -1.38 4.38 12.84
C ILE A 5 -1.83 3.53 14.03
N GLU A 6 -1.06 3.53 15.13
CA GLU A 6 -1.42 2.82 16.38
C GLU A 6 -2.61 3.45 17.12
N GLY A 7 -2.95 4.67 16.80
CA GLY A 7 -3.93 5.45 17.53
C GLY A 7 -3.29 6.18 18.72
N THR A 8 -3.18 7.47 18.61
CA THR A 8 -2.64 8.33 19.68
C THR A 8 -3.31 9.69 19.66
N LYS A 9 -3.31 10.33 20.81
CA LYS A 9 -3.72 11.71 20.93
C LYS A 9 -2.51 12.62 20.67
N CYS A 10 -2.57 13.46 19.66
CA CYS A 10 -1.52 14.40 19.34
C CYS A 10 -2.05 15.84 19.33
N LYS A 11 -1.24 16.75 19.84
CA LYS A 11 -1.55 18.18 19.82
C LYS A 11 -0.90 18.81 18.60
N VAL A 12 -1.72 19.38 17.74
CA VAL A 12 -1.30 20.06 16.51
C VAL A 12 -1.56 21.55 16.66
N SER A 13 -0.56 22.39 16.34
CA SER A 13 -0.73 23.84 16.29
C SER A 13 -1.55 24.22 15.07
N VAL A 14 -2.59 25.00 15.26
CA VAL A 14 -3.50 25.47 14.20
C VAL A 14 -2.81 26.43 13.24
N GLN A 15 -1.87 27.21 13.73
CA GLN A 15 -1.06 28.11 12.90
C GLN A 15 0.26 27.42 12.57
N GLY A 16 0.50 27.12 11.29
CA GLY A 16 1.70 26.46 10.74
C GLY A 16 3.00 27.28 10.91
N GLY A 17 3.29 27.73 12.10
CA GLY A 17 4.45 28.51 12.47
C GLY A 17 5.20 27.93 13.67
N ARG A 18 6.35 28.52 13.99
CA ARG A 18 7.19 28.19 15.15
C ARG A 18 6.35 28.01 16.41
N LYS A 19 6.69 27.03 17.24
CA LYS A 19 6.13 26.86 18.58
C LYS A 19 6.30 28.14 19.40
N VAL A 20 5.29 28.98 19.40
CA VAL A 20 5.22 30.13 20.25
C VAL A 20 4.41 29.76 21.49
N ALA A 21 4.91 30.07 22.66
CA ALA A 21 4.18 29.86 23.91
C ALA A 21 2.85 30.62 23.83
N GLY A 22 1.71 29.92 23.89
CA GLY A 22 0.37 30.49 23.76
C GLY A 22 -0.32 30.24 22.41
N ALA A 23 0.27 29.49 21.48
CA ALA A 23 -0.41 29.11 20.26
C ALA A 23 -1.56 28.13 20.55
N ASP A 24 -2.73 28.40 19.94
CA ASP A 24 -3.89 27.52 20.02
C ASP A 24 -3.52 26.14 19.45
N THR A 25 -3.62 25.10 20.29
CA THR A 25 -3.37 23.72 19.91
C THR A 25 -4.67 22.97 19.90
N VAL A 26 -4.91 22.22 18.83
CA VAL A 26 -6.03 21.28 18.73
C VAL A 26 -5.52 19.88 19.03
N GLU A 27 -6.22 19.18 19.90
CA GLU A 27 -5.96 17.77 20.20
C GLU A 27 -6.69 16.90 19.19
N ILE A 28 -5.94 16.05 18.47
CA ILE A 28 -6.46 15.10 17.48
C ILE A 28 -6.25 13.70 18.02
N ASP A 29 -7.32 12.93 18.09
CA ASP A 29 -7.29 11.51 18.41
C ASP A 29 -7.34 10.69 17.14
N THR A 30 -6.29 9.88 16.88
CA THR A 30 -6.18 9.07 15.67
C THR A 30 -6.66 7.62 15.84
N THR A 31 -7.23 7.28 17.00
CA THR A 31 -7.62 5.90 17.33
C THR A 31 -8.65 5.30 16.38
N ASN A 32 -9.56 6.13 15.86
CA ASN A 32 -10.64 5.70 14.97
C ASN A 32 -10.47 6.22 13.52
N ILE A 33 -9.24 6.54 13.11
CA ILE A 33 -8.96 6.99 11.76
C ILE A 33 -8.54 5.79 10.91
N LEU A 34 -9.21 5.61 9.77
CA LEU A 34 -8.80 4.63 8.76
C LEU A 34 -7.60 5.18 7.98
N PHE A 35 -6.50 4.45 7.99
CA PHE A 35 -5.32 4.77 7.19
C PHE A 35 -5.27 3.90 5.95
N ILE A 36 -5.26 4.54 4.79
CA ILE A 36 -5.09 3.87 3.50
C ILE A 36 -3.76 4.33 2.90
N ALA A 37 -2.87 3.37 2.65
CA ALA A 37 -1.59 3.63 2.00
C ALA A 37 -1.58 2.98 0.62
N GLY A 38 -1.25 3.74 -0.40
CA GLY A 38 -1.15 3.26 -1.78
C GLY A 38 0.22 3.58 -2.38
N GLY A 39 0.67 2.72 -3.29
CA GLY A 39 1.93 2.89 -4.01
C GLY A 39 2.00 2.00 -5.24
N ALA A 40 2.88 2.34 -6.18
CA ALA A 40 3.07 1.56 -7.40
C ALA A 40 3.86 0.27 -7.21
N PHE A 41 4.68 0.17 -6.15
CA PHE A 41 5.49 -0.99 -5.77
C PHE A 41 6.19 -1.68 -6.95
N VAL A 42 6.86 -0.88 -7.80
CA VAL A 42 7.51 -1.36 -9.02
C VAL A 42 8.56 -2.44 -8.69
N GLY A 43 8.39 -3.63 -9.25
CA GLY A 43 9.28 -4.78 -8.99
C GLY A 43 8.82 -5.73 -7.89
N LEU A 44 7.71 -5.45 -7.21
CA LEU A 44 7.10 -6.38 -6.26
C LEU A 44 6.68 -7.67 -6.94
N ASP A 45 6.19 -7.59 -8.18
CA ASP A 45 5.80 -8.74 -9.00
C ASP A 45 6.94 -9.75 -9.17
N LYS A 46 8.18 -9.29 -9.34
CA LYS A 46 9.36 -10.16 -9.45
C LYS A 46 9.63 -10.92 -8.15
N ILE A 47 9.42 -10.27 -7.01
CA ILE A 47 9.60 -10.89 -5.69
C ILE A 47 8.57 -11.98 -5.49
N MET A 48 7.32 -11.71 -5.87
CA MET A 48 6.22 -12.67 -5.81
C MET A 48 6.48 -13.87 -6.73
N GLN A 49 6.89 -13.64 -7.98
CA GLN A 49 7.25 -14.70 -8.94
C GLN A 49 8.39 -15.57 -8.41
N ASN A 50 9.44 -14.97 -7.86
CA ASN A 50 10.56 -15.71 -7.27
C ASN A 50 10.11 -16.58 -6.09
N ARG A 51 9.16 -16.12 -5.29
CA ARG A 51 8.58 -16.92 -4.20
C ARG A 51 7.88 -18.16 -4.73
N ILE A 52 7.10 -18.02 -5.80
CA ILE A 52 6.32 -19.10 -6.39
C ILE A 52 7.23 -20.09 -7.11
N GLN A 53 8.18 -19.58 -7.89
CA GLN A 53 9.15 -20.42 -8.60
C GLN A 53 10.11 -21.13 -7.64
N GLY A 54 10.50 -20.49 -6.54
CA GLY A 54 11.35 -21.10 -5.51
C GLY A 54 10.70 -22.26 -4.78
N THR A 55 9.38 -22.38 -4.79
CA THR A 55 8.64 -23.51 -4.20
C THR A 55 8.51 -24.69 -5.18
N ALA A 56 8.81 -24.50 -6.48
CA ALA A 56 8.68 -25.48 -7.54
C ALA A 56 9.97 -26.27 -7.82
N ILE A 57 10.75 -26.62 -6.79
CA ILE A 57 11.92 -27.49 -6.93
C ILE A 57 11.46 -28.96 -6.81
N GLY A 58 11.09 -29.54 -7.94
CA GLY A 58 10.76 -30.96 -8.04
C GLY A 58 10.49 -31.38 -9.47
N PHE A 59 10.74 -32.66 -9.79
CA PHE A 59 10.58 -33.27 -11.11
C PHE A 59 9.15 -33.22 -11.69
N ASN A 60 8.16 -32.72 -10.93
CA ASN A 60 6.77 -32.47 -11.30
C ASN A 60 6.35 -31.03 -11.11
N ALA A 61 7.23 -30.09 -11.37
CA ALA A 61 6.84 -28.66 -11.45
C ALA A 61 5.87 -28.49 -12.64
N GLN A 62 4.59 -28.75 -12.42
CA GLN A 62 3.55 -28.24 -13.30
C GLN A 62 3.67 -26.73 -13.27
N LEU A 63 3.98 -26.16 -14.43
CA LEU A 63 3.78 -24.75 -14.68
C LEU A 63 2.28 -24.51 -14.45
N CYS A 64 1.94 -24.15 -13.23
CA CYS A 64 0.61 -23.65 -12.94
C CYS A 64 0.51 -22.28 -13.61
N ASP A 65 0.03 -22.28 -14.85
CA ASP A 65 -0.61 -21.15 -15.50
C ASP A 65 -1.91 -20.82 -14.74
N THR A 66 -1.81 -20.64 -13.46
CA THR A 66 -2.91 -20.11 -12.70
C THR A 66 -2.60 -18.64 -12.48
N ALA A 67 -3.26 -17.81 -13.25
CA ALA A 67 -3.66 -16.46 -12.88
C ALA A 67 -4.55 -16.50 -11.62
N ALA A 68 -4.22 -17.35 -10.65
CA ALA A 68 -4.73 -17.27 -9.31
C ALA A 68 -4.16 -15.97 -8.75
N THR A 69 -5.01 -15.06 -8.42
CA THR A 69 -4.78 -13.78 -7.76
C THR A 69 -3.68 -13.98 -6.73
N GLN A 70 -2.46 -13.63 -7.09
CA GLN A 70 -1.30 -13.84 -6.23
C GLN A 70 -1.38 -12.74 -5.18
N GLU A 71 -1.98 -13.09 -4.06
CA GLU A 71 -2.07 -12.16 -2.94
C GLU A 71 -0.68 -11.78 -2.46
N VAL A 72 -0.46 -10.48 -2.33
CA VAL A 72 0.75 -9.92 -1.75
C VAL A 72 0.80 -10.30 -0.28
N THR A 73 1.87 -10.94 0.13
CA THR A 73 2.09 -11.29 1.55
C THR A 73 2.91 -10.23 2.26
N ALA A 74 2.82 -10.20 3.59
CA ALA A 74 3.64 -9.32 4.42
C ALA A 74 5.14 -9.55 4.17
N ASP A 75 5.55 -10.81 3.96
CA ASP A 75 6.93 -11.16 3.67
C ASP A 75 7.43 -10.57 2.34
N ASP A 76 6.57 -10.49 1.32
CA ASP A 76 6.92 -9.89 0.04
C ASP A 76 7.19 -8.39 0.20
N LEU A 77 6.40 -7.71 1.02
CA LEU A 77 6.58 -6.29 1.34
C LEU A 77 7.87 -6.04 2.13
N VAL A 78 8.19 -6.91 3.08
CA VAL A 78 9.46 -6.84 3.83
C VAL A 78 10.66 -7.10 2.90
N LYS A 79 10.58 -8.08 2.00
CA LYS A 79 11.61 -8.34 0.98
C LYS A 79 11.75 -7.18 -0.01
N TYR A 80 10.67 -6.48 -0.28
CA TYR A 80 10.66 -5.27 -1.10
C TYR A 80 11.41 -4.10 -0.43
N GLY A 81 11.59 -4.15 0.90
CA GLY A 81 12.34 -3.16 1.68
C GLY A 81 11.46 -2.35 2.63
N MET A 82 10.22 -2.74 2.85
CA MET A 82 9.39 -2.09 3.85
C MET A 82 9.76 -2.55 5.27
N ILE A 83 9.60 -1.64 6.22
CA ILE A 83 9.89 -1.91 7.63
C ILE A 83 8.85 -2.89 8.17
N PRO A 84 9.24 -4.03 8.79
CA PRO A 84 8.32 -5.04 9.29
C PRO A 84 7.26 -4.50 10.25
N GLU A 85 7.64 -3.58 11.14
CA GLU A 85 6.73 -2.95 12.09
C GLU A 85 5.66 -2.11 11.40
N PHE A 86 6.00 -1.51 10.25
CA PHE A 86 5.04 -0.76 9.44
C PHE A 86 4.07 -1.70 8.73
N VAL A 87 4.58 -2.78 8.13
CA VAL A 87 3.75 -3.78 7.46
C VAL A 87 2.79 -4.45 8.44
N GLY A 88 3.25 -4.78 9.65
CA GLY A 88 2.43 -5.39 10.69
C GLY A 88 1.27 -4.52 11.20
N ARG A 89 1.25 -3.22 10.88
CA ARG A 89 0.15 -2.30 11.25
C ARG A 89 -0.97 -2.25 10.21
N PHE A 90 -0.71 -2.73 9.00
CA PHE A 90 -1.73 -2.84 7.95
C PHE A 90 -2.28 -4.26 7.96
N THR A 91 -3.52 -4.41 8.38
CA THR A 91 -4.19 -5.71 8.51
C THR A 91 -4.67 -6.26 7.17
N THR A 92 -4.84 -5.39 6.19
CA THR A 92 -5.38 -5.76 4.87
C THR A 92 -4.49 -5.20 3.78
N THR A 93 -4.06 -6.07 2.89
CA THR A 93 -3.32 -5.72 1.68
C THR A 93 -4.17 -6.09 0.47
N VAL A 94 -4.29 -5.17 -0.47
CA VAL A 94 -5.02 -5.38 -1.72
C VAL A 94 -4.09 -5.08 -2.88
N SER A 95 -3.96 -6.00 -3.83
CA SER A 95 -3.29 -5.74 -5.10
C SER A 95 -4.31 -5.42 -6.18
N ILE A 96 -4.01 -4.41 -6.98
CA ILE A 96 -4.82 -3.99 -8.11
C ILE A 96 -4.11 -4.47 -9.38
N GLU A 97 -4.84 -5.15 -10.25
CA GLU A 97 -4.32 -5.62 -11.53
C GLU A 97 -4.04 -4.46 -12.48
N SER A 98 -3.16 -4.71 -13.46
CA SER A 98 -2.87 -3.74 -14.52
C SER A 98 -4.12 -3.49 -15.36
N LEU A 99 -4.33 -2.23 -15.75
CA LEU A 99 -5.45 -1.85 -16.59
C LEU A 99 -5.35 -2.49 -17.98
N THR A 100 -6.46 -3.01 -18.48
CA THR A 100 -6.56 -3.49 -19.87
C THR A 100 -6.55 -2.31 -20.84
N LYS A 101 -6.27 -2.59 -22.13
CA LYS A 101 -6.29 -1.57 -23.19
C LYS A 101 -7.65 -0.85 -23.27
N GLU A 102 -8.74 -1.60 -23.09
CA GLU A 102 -10.10 -1.03 -23.14
C GLU A 102 -10.35 -0.10 -21.95
N GLN A 103 -9.94 -0.50 -20.76
CA GLN A 103 -10.02 0.33 -19.55
C GLN A 103 -9.17 1.60 -19.66
N LEU A 104 -7.97 1.50 -20.28
CA LEU A 104 -7.13 2.67 -20.55
C LEU A 104 -7.79 3.65 -21.50
N ILE A 105 -8.45 3.15 -22.57
CA ILE A 105 -9.21 3.99 -23.50
C ILE A 105 -10.35 4.69 -22.76
N HIS A 106 -11.11 3.94 -21.94
CA HIS A 106 -12.20 4.50 -21.16
C HIS A 106 -11.74 5.61 -20.18
N VAL A 107 -10.58 5.43 -19.55
CA VAL A 107 -9.98 6.46 -18.70
C VAL A 107 -9.62 7.72 -19.49
N LEU A 108 -9.23 7.58 -20.78
CA LEU A 108 -8.86 8.70 -21.62
C LEU A 108 -10.06 9.45 -22.20
N THR A 109 -11.20 8.78 -22.39
CA THR A 109 -12.37 9.36 -23.08
C THR A 109 -13.51 9.75 -22.14
N ASP A 110 -13.83 8.93 -21.15
CA ASP A 110 -15.10 9.01 -20.42
C ASP A 110 -14.94 9.55 -18.99
N VAL A 111 -13.71 9.79 -18.52
CA VAL A 111 -13.50 10.33 -17.18
C VAL A 111 -13.69 11.84 -17.18
N LYS A 112 -14.36 12.36 -16.15
CA LYS A 112 -14.48 13.80 -15.91
C LYS A 112 -13.08 14.41 -15.82
N TYR A 113 -12.76 15.36 -16.69
CA TYR A 113 -11.43 15.92 -16.94
C TYR A 113 -10.51 15.02 -17.80
N SER A 114 -11.08 14.25 -18.72
CA SER A 114 -10.30 13.54 -19.75
C SER A 114 -9.48 14.53 -20.60
N TYR A 115 -8.39 14.03 -21.18
CA TYR A 115 -7.53 14.85 -22.05
C TYR A 115 -8.07 14.97 -23.49
N ILE A 116 -9.13 14.26 -23.83
CA ILE A 116 -9.77 14.24 -25.17
C ILE A 116 -11.23 14.63 -25.04
#